data_e9564e3a3f9ab33337cf5ca35323f564
#
_entry.id   e9564e3a3f9ab33337cf5ca35323f564
#
_cell.length_a   1.000
_cell.length_b   1.000
_cell.length_c   1.000
_cell.angle_alpha   90.00
_cell.angle_beta   90.00
_cell.angle_gamma   90.00
#
_symmetry.space_group_name_H-M   'P 1'
#
loop_
_entity.id
_entity.type
_entity.pdbx_description
1 polymer ?
#
loop_
_entity_poly.entity_id
_entity_poly.type
_entity_poly.pdbx_seq_one_letter_code
_entity_poly.pdbx_strand_id
1 'polypeptide(L)'
;PDTRKRVEIYALYEAQCQREGVVDFGELMLRSYELLRDNTALREHYQHRFSHVLVDEFQDTNRLQYAWLKLLCGPQTSLFAVGDDDQSIYAFRGARVGNMADFVREFEVQHTIKLEQNYRSHSNILDSANALIGHNKNRLGKNLRTDAGAGEPVRVVALSTDLAEAQWLVEEIRHLKREGREATGGT
;
A
#
# COMPACT_ATOMS: atom_id res chain seq x y z
N PRO A 1 -6.70 31.56 -8.89
CA PRO A 1 -5.75 32.32 -8.03
C PRO A 1 -4.86 31.35 -7.21
N ASP A 2 -5.41 30.27 -6.75
CA ASP A 2 -4.73 29.34 -5.84
C ASP A 2 -3.61 28.53 -6.51
N THR A 3 -3.79 28.12 -7.76
CA THR A 3 -2.81 27.31 -8.51
C THR A 3 -1.51 28.07 -8.79
N ARG A 4 -1.60 29.36 -9.17
CA ARG A 4 -0.41 30.17 -9.45
C ARG A 4 0.43 30.38 -8.20
N LYS A 5 -0.21 30.65 -7.05
CA LYS A 5 0.46 30.80 -5.77
C LYS A 5 1.14 29.49 -5.31
N ARG A 6 0.52 28.35 -5.55
CA ARG A 6 1.12 27.03 -5.26
C ARG A 6 2.37 26.79 -6.10
N VAL A 7 2.35 27.12 -7.38
CA VAL A 7 3.52 27.01 -8.27
C VAL A 7 4.67 27.91 -7.79
N GLU A 8 4.38 29.15 -7.37
CA GLU A 8 5.39 30.06 -6.82
C GLU A 8 6.00 29.52 -5.53
N ILE A 9 5.18 28.99 -4.60
CA ILE A 9 5.66 28.37 -3.36
C ILE A 9 6.54 27.16 -3.66
N TYR A 10 6.13 26.31 -4.61
CA TYR A 10 6.90 25.15 -5.00
C TYR A 10 8.25 25.52 -5.59
N ALA A 11 8.30 26.53 -6.47
CA ALA A 11 9.56 27.03 -7.02
C ALA A 11 10.52 27.58 -5.94
N LEU A 12 9.98 28.27 -4.92
CA LEU A 12 10.77 28.73 -3.78
C LEU A 12 11.30 27.58 -2.94
N TYR A 13 10.49 26.54 -2.74
CA TYR A 13 10.89 25.33 -2.04
C TYR A 13 12.04 24.61 -2.77
N GLU A 14 11.92 24.40 -4.08
CA GLU A 14 12.97 23.81 -4.90
C GLU A 14 14.27 24.61 -4.84
N ALA A 15 14.19 25.92 -4.97
CA ALA A 15 15.35 26.80 -4.88
C ALA A 15 16.03 26.72 -3.49
N GLN A 16 15.26 26.54 -2.43
CA GLN A 16 15.78 26.36 -1.08
C GLN A 16 16.49 25.00 -0.94
N CYS A 17 15.87 23.91 -1.40
CA CYS A 17 16.48 22.59 -1.41
C CYS A 17 17.82 22.58 -2.16
N GLN A 18 17.89 23.21 -3.32
CA GLN A 18 19.12 23.34 -4.10
C GLN A 18 20.21 24.11 -3.35
N ARG A 19 19.85 25.23 -2.67
CA ARG A 19 20.82 26.02 -1.88
C ARG A 19 21.40 25.24 -0.71
N GLU A 20 20.58 24.39 -0.08
CA GLU A 20 20.98 23.60 1.08
C GLU A 20 21.59 22.24 0.72
N GLY A 21 21.53 21.84 -0.56
CA GLY A 21 22.04 20.55 -1.02
C GLY A 21 21.24 19.37 -0.48
N VAL A 22 19.93 19.55 -0.28
CA VAL A 22 19.01 18.53 0.23
C VAL A 22 17.95 18.18 -0.80
N VAL A 23 17.39 16.98 -0.69
CA VAL A 23 16.28 16.50 -1.51
C VAL A 23 15.23 15.81 -0.63
N ASP A 24 13.97 15.88 -1.03
CA ASP A 24 12.91 15.09 -0.40
C ASP A 24 12.73 13.72 -1.08
N PHE A 25 11.87 12.87 -0.51
CA PHE A 25 11.61 11.54 -1.07
C PHE A 25 10.97 11.56 -2.45
N GLY A 26 10.16 12.58 -2.73
CA GLY A 26 9.55 12.77 -4.05
C GLY A 26 10.60 13.04 -5.12
N GLU A 27 11.53 13.92 -4.79
CA GLU A 27 12.66 14.27 -5.66
C GLU A 27 13.61 13.09 -5.89
N LEU A 28 13.92 12.32 -4.84
CA LEU A 28 14.72 11.08 -4.97
C LEU A 28 14.09 10.11 -5.97
N MET A 29 12.78 9.91 -5.88
CA MET A 29 12.06 9.01 -6.78
C MET A 29 12.06 9.57 -8.22
N LEU A 30 11.79 10.86 -8.38
CA LEU A 30 11.77 11.52 -9.69
C LEU A 30 13.13 11.46 -10.38
N ARG A 31 14.20 11.81 -9.68
CA ARG A 31 15.57 11.77 -10.24
C ARG A 31 16.03 10.36 -10.57
N SER A 32 15.67 9.38 -9.74
CA SER A 32 15.93 7.96 -10.04
C SER A 32 15.23 7.53 -11.33
N TYR A 33 13.98 7.95 -11.52
CA TYR A 33 13.24 7.70 -12.75
C TYR A 33 13.90 8.36 -13.97
N GLU A 34 14.23 9.64 -13.88
CA GLU A 34 14.89 10.41 -14.94
C GLU A 34 16.25 9.81 -15.33
N LEU A 35 17.06 9.44 -14.34
CA LEU A 35 18.35 8.79 -14.59
C LEU A 35 18.21 7.51 -15.41
N LEU A 36 17.26 6.64 -15.07
CA LEU A 36 17.03 5.41 -15.82
C LEU A 36 16.40 5.67 -17.19
N ARG A 37 15.53 6.69 -17.31
CA ARG A 37 14.89 7.07 -18.57
C ARG A 37 15.90 7.61 -19.57
N ASP A 38 16.77 8.52 -19.11
CA ASP A 38 17.62 9.32 -20.00
C ASP A 38 19.02 8.73 -20.19
N ASN A 39 19.42 7.77 -19.35
CA ASN A 39 20.72 7.10 -19.46
C ASN A 39 20.55 5.61 -19.75
N THR A 40 20.63 5.27 -21.04
CA THR A 40 20.46 3.89 -21.52
C THR A 40 21.49 2.94 -20.91
N ALA A 41 22.76 3.34 -20.84
CA ALA A 41 23.81 2.48 -20.30
C ALA A 41 23.61 2.16 -18.82
N LEU A 42 23.15 3.16 -18.04
CA LEU A 42 22.82 2.97 -16.63
C LEU A 42 21.58 2.06 -16.46
N ARG A 43 20.56 2.27 -17.27
CA ARG A 43 19.35 1.43 -17.28
C ARG A 43 19.69 -0.02 -17.59
N GLU A 44 20.44 -0.27 -18.65
CA GLU A 44 20.88 -1.61 -19.05
C GLU A 44 21.73 -2.26 -17.96
N HIS A 45 22.62 -1.51 -17.30
CA HIS A 45 23.40 -2.01 -16.17
C HIS A 45 22.49 -2.57 -15.07
N TYR A 46 21.48 -1.82 -14.65
CA TYR A 46 20.56 -2.27 -13.60
C TYR A 46 19.62 -3.40 -14.05
N GLN A 47 19.16 -3.38 -15.30
CA GLN A 47 18.38 -4.46 -15.88
C GLN A 47 19.13 -5.80 -15.91
N HIS A 48 20.45 -5.76 -16.19
CA HIS A 48 21.29 -6.96 -16.12
C HIS A 48 21.60 -7.38 -14.67
N ARG A 49 21.74 -6.41 -13.77
CA ARG A 49 22.02 -6.67 -12.36
C ARG A 49 20.84 -7.33 -11.64
N PHE A 50 19.64 -6.92 -11.95
CA PHE A 50 18.41 -7.39 -11.31
C PHE A 50 17.64 -8.34 -12.22
N SER A 51 18.07 -9.60 -12.24
CA SER A 51 17.36 -10.67 -12.95
C SER A 51 16.02 -11.04 -12.33
N HIS A 52 15.83 -10.73 -11.05
CA HIS A 52 14.60 -10.95 -10.30
C HIS A 52 14.25 -9.68 -9.51
N VAL A 53 13.01 -9.25 -9.66
CA VAL A 53 12.46 -8.09 -8.95
C VAL A 53 11.19 -8.53 -8.23
N LEU A 54 11.15 -8.34 -6.92
CA LEU A 54 9.99 -8.64 -6.08
C LEU A 54 9.42 -7.32 -5.57
N VAL A 55 8.13 -7.13 -5.75
CA VAL A 55 7.42 -5.94 -5.29
C VAL A 55 6.36 -6.36 -4.32
N ASP A 56 6.40 -5.78 -3.12
CA ASP A 56 5.39 -5.95 -2.09
C ASP A 56 4.49 -4.72 -2.02
N GLU A 57 3.29 -4.90 -1.45
CA GLU A 57 2.26 -3.85 -1.30
C GLU A 57 2.01 -3.08 -2.62
N PHE A 58 1.91 -3.83 -3.72
CA PHE A 58 1.85 -3.25 -5.06
C PHE A 58 0.67 -2.28 -5.25
N GLN A 59 -0.45 -2.47 -4.54
CA GLN A 59 -1.63 -1.60 -4.57
C GLN A 59 -1.31 -0.16 -4.11
N ASP A 60 -0.25 0.03 -3.33
CA ASP A 60 0.14 1.34 -2.79
C ASP A 60 1.08 2.12 -3.72
N THR A 61 1.43 1.54 -4.87
CA THR A 61 2.29 2.20 -5.86
C THR A 61 1.59 3.37 -6.54
N ASN A 62 2.30 4.49 -6.67
CA ASN A 62 1.86 5.61 -7.48
C ASN A 62 2.34 5.47 -8.95
N ARG A 63 1.93 6.40 -9.81
CA ARG A 63 2.28 6.39 -11.23
C ARG A 63 3.78 6.44 -11.50
N LEU A 64 4.51 7.24 -10.72
CA LEU A 64 5.95 7.41 -10.89
C LEU A 64 6.70 6.14 -10.49
N GLN A 65 6.33 5.53 -9.35
CA GLN A 65 6.89 4.26 -8.89
C GLN A 65 6.64 3.14 -9.90
N TYR A 66 5.44 3.07 -10.44
CA TYR A 66 5.13 2.07 -11.48
C TYR A 66 5.92 2.31 -12.77
N ALA A 67 6.05 3.57 -13.22
CA ALA A 67 6.86 3.92 -14.38
C ALA A 67 8.35 3.63 -14.16
N TRP A 68 8.87 3.89 -12.96
CA TRP A 68 10.23 3.56 -12.57
C TRP A 68 10.47 2.04 -12.59
N LEU A 69 9.53 1.27 -12.05
CA LEU A 69 9.58 -0.20 -12.07
C LEU A 69 9.69 -0.75 -13.49
N LYS A 70 8.93 -0.19 -14.43
CA LYS A 70 8.99 -0.59 -15.86
C LYS A 70 10.35 -0.32 -16.49
N LEU A 71 11.05 0.74 -16.10
CA LEU A 71 12.41 1.02 -16.57
C LEU A 71 13.45 0.10 -15.93
N LEU A 72 13.24 -0.29 -14.68
CA LEU A 72 14.13 -1.18 -13.95
C LEU A 72 14.08 -2.62 -14.50
N CYS A 73 12.90 -3.07 -14.92
CA CYS A 73 12.70 -4.40 -15.45
C CYS A 73 13.08 -4.46 -16.95
N GLY A 74 14.08 -5.27 -17.28
CA GLY A 74 14.47 -5.56 -18.65
C GLY A 74 13.77 -6.81 -19.20
N PRO A 75 14.03 -7.17 -20.46
CA PRO A 75 13.42 -8.33 -21.13
C PRO A 75 13.72 -9.68 -20.45
N GLN A 76 14.80 -9.74 -19.68
CA GLN A 76 15.25 -10.94 -18.96
C GLN A 76 14.85 -10.93 -17.47
N THR A 77 14.21 -9.86 -17.01
CA THR A 77 13.84 -9.71 -15.60
C THR A 77 12.58 -10.50 -15.29
N SER A 78 12.67 -11.41 -14.32
CA SER A 78 11.49 -12.04 -13.71
C SER A 78 10.90 -11.10 -12.66
N LEU A 79 9.68 -10.65 -12.90
CA LEU A 79 8.98 -9.73 -11.98
C LEU A 79 7.88 -10.48 -11.24
N PHE A 80 7.91 -10.39 -9.90
CA PHE A 80 6.92 -10.95 -9.00
C PHE A 80 6.31 -9.84 -8.15
N ALA A 81 5.01 -9.64 -8.24
CA ALA A 81 4.31 -8.61 -7.49
C ALA A 81 3.31 -9.23 -6.52
N VAL A 82 3.33 -8.77 -5.28
CA VAL A 82 2.37 -9.11 -4.23
C VAL A 82 1.59 -7.85 -3.86
N GLY A 83 0.29 -7.99 -3.71
CA GLY A 83 -0.56 -6.87 -3.34
C GLY A 83 -1.98 -7.32 -3.03
N ASP A 84 -2.72 -6.41 -2.45
CA ASP A 84 -4.10 -6.58 -2.05
C ASP A 84 -4.90 -5.32 -2.38
N ASP A 85 -5.67 -5.37 -3.46
CA ASP A 85 -6.49 -4.24 -3.90
C ASP A 85 -7.53 -3.81 -2.87
N ASP A 86 -7.99 -4.73 -2.02
CA ASP A 86 -8.90 -4.44 -0.92
C ASP A 86 -8.27 -3.64 0.22
N GLN A 87 -6.93 -3.57 0.27
CA GLN A 87 -6.17 -2.78 1.24
C GLN A 87 -5.63 -1.46 0.69
N SER A 88 -6.04 -1.04 -0.49
CA SER A 88 -5.60 0.20 -1.12
C SER A 88 -6.21 1.42 -0.44
N ILE A 89 -5.57 1.94 0.60
CA ILE A 89 -6.01 3.10 1.38
C ILE A 89 -5.17 4.36 1.17
N TYR A 90 -4.13 4.31 0.32
CA TYR A 90 -3.19 5.41 0.11
C TYR A 90 -3.45 6.24 -1.15
N ALA A 91 -4.69 6.29 -1.64
CA ALA A 91 -5.06 7.14 -2.77
C ALA A 91 -4.71 8.64 -2.54
N PHE A 92 -4.79 9.13 -1.29
CA PHE A 92 -4.41 10.49 -0.90
C PHE A 92 -2.89 10.77 -1.02
N ARG A 93 -2.06 9.70 -1.10
CA ARG A 93 -0.61 9.77 -1.39
C ARG A 93 -0.31 9.53 -2.87
N GLY A 94 -1.33 9.43 -3.71
CA GLY A 94 -1.19 9.18 -5.13
C GLY A 94 -1.11 7.70 -5.52
N ALA A 95 -1.35 6.77 -4.60
CA ALA A 95 -1.49 5.35 -4.91
C ALA A 95 -2.63 5.13 -5.92
N ARG A 96 -2.44 4.17 -6.80
CA ARG A 96 -3.37 3.91 -7.89
C ARG A 96 -3.66 2.42 -8.02
N VAL A 97 -4.82 2.00 -7.56
CA VAL A 97 -5.29 0.60 -7.64
C VAL A 97 -5.26 0.07 -9.07
N GLY A 98 -5.54 0.93 -10.05
CA GLY A 98 -5.46 0.59 -11.48
C GLY A 98 -4.09 0.09 -11.94
N ASN A 99 -3.00 0.38 -11.21
CA ASN A 99 -1.68 -0.15 -11.51
C ASN A 99 -1.66 -1.68 -11.47
N MET A 100 -2.48 -2.33 -10.64
CA MET A 100 -2.56 -3.79 -10.57
C MET A 100 -3.12 -4.38 -11.88
N ALA A 101 -4.18 -3.79 -12.41
CA ALA A 101 -4.75 -4.21 -13.70
C ALA A 101 -3.81 -3.89 -14.86
N ASP A 102 -3.17 -2.71 -14.82
CA ASP A 102 -2.16 -2.32 -15.80
C ASP A 102 -0.97 -3.29 -15.78
N PHE A 103 -0.51 -3.69 -14.60
CA PHE A 103 0.55 -4.68 -14.42
C PHE A 103 0.22 -6.03 -15.08
N VAL A 104 -0.96 -6.58 -14.80
CA VAL A 104 -1.40 -7.85 -15.38
C VAL A 104 -1.40 -7.78 -16.91
N ARG A 105 -1.86 -6.68 -17.48
CA ARG A 105 -1.93 -6.46 -18.92
C ARG A 105 -0.56 -6.20 -19.55
N GLU A 106 0.23 -5.28 -18.99
CA GLU A 106 1.46 -4.80 -19.59
C GLU A 106 2.63 -5.79 -19.47
N PHE A 107 2.64 -6.59 -18.40
CA PHE A 107 3.63 -7.64 -18.19
C PHE A 107 3.13 -9.03 -18.61
N GLU A 108 1.96 -9.10 -19.27
CA GLU A 108 1.37 -10.34 -19.76
C GLU A 108 1.36 -11.46 -18.72
N VAL A 109 0.93 -11.13 -17.51
CA VAL A 109 0.96 -12.02 -16.33
C VAL A 109 0.18 -13.31 -16.63
N GLN A 110 0.89 -14.44 -16.65
CA GLN A 110 0.32 -15.74 -16.96
C GLN A 110 -0.39 -16.39 -15.76
N HIS A 111 0.06 -16.08 -14.56
CA HIS A 111 -0.41 -16.71 -13.34
C HIS A 111 -0.72 -15.67 -12.27
N THR A 112 -1.96 -15.67 -11.82
CA THR A 112 -2.39 -14.89 -10.65
C THR A 112 -2.83 -15.87 -9.57
N ILE A 113 -2.15 -15.85 -8.42
CA ILE A 113 -2.44 -16.70 -7.29
C ILE A 113 -3.18 -15.87 -6.25
N LYS A 114 -4.35 -16.35 -5.79
CA LYS A 114 -5.13 -15.72 -4.72
C LYS A 114 -4.87 -16.44 -3.41
N LEU A 115 -4.36 -15.71 -2.42
CA LEU A 115 -4.12 -16.21 -1.07
C LEU A 115 -5.36 -15.89 -0.22
N GLU A 116 -6.29 -16.81 -0.14
CA GLU A 116 -7.57 -16.65 0.56
C GLU A 116 -7.58 -17.24 1.97
N GLN A 117 -6.66 -18.15 2.27
CA GLN A 117 -6.50 -18.70 3.61
C GLN A 117 -5.82 -17.66 4.51
N ASN A 118 -6.52 -17.26 5.56
CA ASN A 118 -6.02 -16.34 6.58
C ASN A 118 -5.60 -17.11 7.83
N TYR A 119 -4.43 -16.76 8.37
CA TYR A 119 -3.84 -17.38 9.58
C TYR A 119 -3.77 -16.40 10.76
N ARG A 120 -4.24 -15.17 10.56
CA ARG A 120 -4.14 -14.08 11.56
C ARG A 120 -5.40 -13.96 12.40
N SER A 121 -6.58 -14.14 11.80
CA SER A 121 -7.86 -13.75 12.39
C SER A 121 -8.85 -14.92 12.44
N HIS A 122 -9.73 -14.89 13.43
CA HIS A 122 -10.89 -15.77 13.50
C HIS A 122 -11.98 -15.41 12.50
N SER A 123 -12.92 -16.34 12.25
CA SER A 123 -13.94 -16.21 11.21
C SER A 123 -14.85 -14.97 11.40
N ASN A 124 -15.25 -14.64 12.62
CA ASN A 124 -16.08 -13.44 12.89
C ASN A 124 -15.47 -12.15 12.32
N ILE A 125 -14.14 -12.00 12.44
CA ILE A 125 -13.42 -10.80 11.92
C ILE A 125 -13.43 -10.86 10.40
N LEU A 126 -13.11 -12.02 9.82
CA LEU A 126 -13.08 -12.18 8.36
C LEU A 126 -14.44 -12.04 7.71
N ASP A 127 -15.49 -12.55 8.35
CA ASP A 127 -16.87 -12.44 7.85
C ASP A 127 -17.30 -10.95 7.84
N SER A 128 -16.95 -10.20 8.88
CA SER A 128 -17.20 -8.77 8.95
C SER A 128 -16.43 -8.00 7.86
N ALA A 129 -15.16 -8.34 7.67
CA ALA A 129 -14.32 -7.72 6.64
C ALA A 129 -14.81 -8.07 5.22
N ASN A 130 -15.16 -9.34 4.95
CA ASN A 130 -15.70 -9.78 3.68
C ASN A 130 -17.04 -9.10 3.37
N ALA A 131 -17.92 -8.96 4.38
CA ALA A 131 -19.20 -8.27 4.22
C ALA A 131 -19.00 -6.78 3.88
N LEU A 132 -18.08 -6.10 4.58
CA LEU A 132 -17.76 -4.69 4.32
C LEU A 132 -17.18 -4.49 2.93
N ILE A 133 -16.14 -5.23 2.57
CA ILE A 133 -15.44 -5.05 1.29
C ILE A 133 -16.28 -5.53 0.10
N GLY A 134 -17.24 -6.41 0.33
CA GLY A 134 -18.19 -6.88 -0.70
C GLY A 134 -19.00 -5.77 -1.35
N HIS A 135 -19.11 -4.59 -0.72
CA HIS A 135 -19.78 -3.42 -1.29
C HIS A 135 -18.95 -2.72 -2.38
N ASN A 136 -17.65 -2.97 -2.45
CA ASN A 136 -16.79 -2.46 -3.51
C ASN A 136 -17.01 -3.26 -4.80
N LYS A 137 -17.35 -2.56 -5.90
CA LYS A 137 -17.67 -3.20 -7.19
C LYS A 137 -16.43 -3.47 -8.05
N ASN A 138 -15.39 -2.66 -7.93
CA ASN A 138 -14.18 -2.70 -8.77
C ASN A 138 -13.01 -3.32 -8.00
N ARG A 139 -13.06 -4.65 -7.82
CA ARG A 139 -12.04 -5.41 -7.11
C ARG A 139 -11.64 -6.67 -7.88
N LEU A 140 -10.42 -7.15 -7.66
CA LEU A 140 -9.95 -8.42 -8.23
C LEU A 140 -10.70 -9.62 -7.65
N GLY A 141 -11.36 -9.43 -6.51
CA GLY A 141 -12.22 -10.37 -5.85
C GLY A 141 -11.47 -11.54 -5.23
N LYS A 142 -11.52 -11.59 -3.91
CA LYS A 142 -11.14 -12.74 -3.08
C LYS A 142 -12.11 -12.84 -1.92
N ASN A 143 -12.13 -13.97 -1.25
CA ASN A 143 -12.95 -14.19 -0.06
C ASN A 143 -12.05 -14.83 1.00
N LEU A 144 -11.73 -14.07 2.05
CA LEU A 144 -10.86 -14.53 3.11
C LEU A 144 -11.58 -15.57 3.97
N ARG A 145 -10.89 -16.67 4.28
CA ARG A 145 -11.37 -17.75 5.13
C ARG A 145 -10.29 -18.18 6.12
N THR A 146 -10.69 -18.78 7.22
CA THR A 146 -9.78 -19.32 8.23
C THR A 146 -10.26 -20.65 8.76
N ASP A 147 -9.32 -21.49 9.20
CA ASP A 147 -9.58 -22.74 9.91
C ASP A 147 -9.51 -22.55 11.43
N ALA A 148 -9.24 -21.32 11.92
CA ALA A 148 -9.15 -21.02 13.35
C ALA A 148 -10.51 -21.01 14.07
N GLY A 149 -11.62 -21.19 13.34
CA GLY A 149 -12.98 -21.20 13.90
C GLY A 149 -13.47 -19.81 14.31
N ALA A 150 -14.57 -19.80 15.06
CA ALA A 150 -15.14 -18.56 15.59
C ALA A 150 -14.37 -18.06 16.80
N GLY A 151 -14.04 -16.77 16.80
CA GLY A 151 -13.48 -16.08 17.95
C GLY A 151 -14.55 -15.33 18.77
N GLU A 152 -14.12 -14.34 19.54
CA GLU A 152 -15.05 -13.42 20.22
C GLU A 152 -15.88 -12.64 19.20
N PRO A 153 -17.16 -12.36 19.50
CA PRO A 153 -18.00 -11.54 18.64
C PRO A 153 -17.40 -10.14 18.42
N VAL A 154 -17.52 -9.62 17.22
CA VAL A 154 -17.15 -8.22 16.92
C VAL A 154 -18.12 -7.30 17.65
N ARG A 155 -17.60 -6.42 18.50
CA ARG A 155 -18.39 -5.42 19.24
C ARG A 155 -18.40 -4.10 18.48
N VAL A 156 -19.57 -3.52 18.34
CA VAL A 156 -19.74 -2.17 17.78
C VAL A 156 -20.19 -1.23 18.88
N VAL A 157 -19.41 -0.20 19.13
CA VAL A 157 -19.68 0.80 20.16
C VAL A 157 -19.84 2.16 19.48
N ALA A 158 -20.99 2.80 19.72
CA ALA A 158 -21.27 4.15 19.24
C ALA A 158 -21.12 5.15 20.39
N LEU A 159 -20.31 6.17 20.18
CA LEU A 159 -20.03 7.21 21.17
C LEU A 159 -20.33 8.59 20.58
N SER A 160 -20.62 9.57 21.44
CA SER A 160 -21.11 10.88 21.00
C SER A 160 -20.00 11.86 20.59
N THR A 161 -18.77 11.65 21.07
CA THR A 161 -17.62 12.51 20.81
C THR A 161 -16.33 11.68 20.72
N ASP A 162 -15.31 12.25 20.08
CA ASP A 162 -13.95 11.72 20.02
C ASP A 162 -13.31 11.57 21.43
N LEU A 163 -13.58 12.51 22.32
CA LEU A 163 -13.13 12.42 23.72
C LEU A 163 -13.77 11.25 24.46
N ALA A 164 -15.07 11.02 24.28
CA ALA A 164 -15.77 9.87 24.86
C ALA A 164 -15.21 8.55 24.30
N GLU A 165 -14.85 8.51 23.02
CA GLU A 165 -14.22 7.36 22.39
C GLU A 165 -12.84 7.08 23.01
N ALA A 166 -12.01 8.09 23.16
CA ALA A 166 -10.69 7.96 23.79
C ALA A 166 -10.79 7.47 25.24
N GLN A 167 -11.74 8.02 26.01
CA GLN A 167 -11.97 7.60 27.38
C GLN A 167 -12.42 6.14 27.47
N TRP A 168 -13.37 5.75 26.63
CA TRP A 168 -13.87 4.37 26.57
C TRP A 168 -12.75 3.39 26.22
N LEU A 169 -11.90 3.71 25.24
CA LEU A 169 -10.75 2.89 24.87
C LEU A 169 -9.77 2.69 26.03
N VAL A 170 -9.47 3.76 26.78
CA VAL A 170 -8.58 3.68 27.95
C VAL A 170 -9.18 2.80 29.04
N GLU A 171 -10.48 2.92 29.30
CA GLU A 171 -11.18 2.10 30.30
C GLU A 171 -11.24 0.64 29.91
N GLU A 172 -11.53 0.34 28.63
CA GLU A 172 -11.56 -1.03 28.10
C GLU A 172 -10.18 -1.69 28.19
N ILE A 173 -9.11 -0.98 27.81
CA ILE A 173 -7.73 -1.47 27.95
C ILE A 173 -7.40 -1.79 29.42
N ARG A 174 -7.80 -0.92 30.35
CA ARG A 174 -7.58 -1.16 31.78
C ARG A 174 -8.36 -2.36 32.30
N HIS A 175 -9.58 -2.55 31.80
CA HIS A 175 -10.42 -3.70 32.12
C HIS A 175 -9.79 -5.01 31.64
N LEU A 176 -9.39 -5.07 30.35
CA LEU A 176 -8.74 -6.23 29.76
C LEU A 176 -7.43 -6.58 30.47
N LYS A 177 -6.63 -5.58 30.85
CA LYS A 177 -5.40 -5.82 31.65
C LYS A 177 -5.69 -6.41 33.03
N ARG A 178 -6.75 -5.94 33.70
CA ARG A 178 -7.13 -6.48 35.02
C ARG A 178 -7.63 -7.91 34.93
N GLU A 179 -8.31 -8.27 33.85
CA GLU A 179 -8.79 -9.63 33.62
C GLU A 179 -7.69 -10.61 33.17
N GLY A 180 -6.44 -10.14 33.06
CA GLY A 180 -5.32 -10.97 32.59
C GLY A 180 -5.43 -11.38 31.11
N ARG A 181 -6.34 -10.78 30.35
CA ARG A 181 -6.41 -10.92 28.91
C ARG A 181 -5.32 -10.06 28.30
N GLU A 182 -4.10 -10.60 28.18
CA GLU A 182 -3.12 -10.03 27.27
C GLU A 182 -3.78 -9.97 25.90
N ALA A 183 -3.87 -8.76 25.34
CA ALA A 183 -4.16 -8.64 23.92
C ALA A 183 -3.05 -9.45 23.21
N THR A 184 -3.40 -10.62 22.69
CA THR A 184 -2.49 -11.40 21.86
C THR A 184 -2.23 -10.52 20.65
N GLY A 185 -1.21 -9.67 20.78
CA GLY A 185 -0.70 -8.86 19.70
C GLY A 185 -0.20 -9.83 18.65
N GLY A 186 -0.93 -9.88 17.54
CA GLY A 186 -0.40 -10.51 16.35
C GLY A 186 0.86 -9.74 15.97
N THR A 187 2.00 -10.38 16.11
CA THR A 187 3.27 -9.98 15.50
C THR A 187 3.18 -10.07 14.01
#